data_bbb2d1859ae9f48ea1790bd1fec9df2d
#
_entry.id   bbb2d1859ae9f48ea1790bd1fec9df2d
#
_cell.length_a   1.000
_cell.length_b   1.000
_cell.length_c   1.000
_cell.angle_alpha   90.00
_cell.angle_beta   90.00
_cell.angle_gamma   90.00
#
_symmetry.space_group_name_H-M   'P 1'
#
loop_
_entity.id
_entity.type
_entity.pdbx_description
1 polymer ?
#
loop_
_entity_poly.entity_id
_entity_poly.type
_entity_poly.pdbx_seq_one_letter_code
_entity_poly.pdbx_strand_id
1 'polypeptide(L)'
;MTENTANSSIFTHFSTIKDPRVNRCKKHKLIDILFMTLSAVICGADNWVAIEAFCKAKKAWLTDVLKLKNGIPSHDTFGNVFAMLDTEQFSESFTHWMRDIATLSDNEIIAVDGKCLRGTKDGNKSAIYMVSAWACKNKCVLGQQVVDEKSNEITAVPKLLKKLNLTGVTVTADAMGCQRDLSKQIVAQGGDYLFCLKGNQGTLHEDVVLWFKGKFQKQFKQHETLEGGHGRIEHRLTMSTSDIDWLQAHHNWPYLKSITAVTSKREVKDSEAESGYKESVETRYFISSVSADRVEKISTAIRAHWGIENQLHWSLDMSFDEDHSRARVGNSAANLSTIRHVALNLIKNEKTAKVGVKIKRLKAGWDEQYLRKIIQSI
;
A
#
# COMPACT_ATOMS: atom_id res chain seq x y z
N MET A 1 -31.54 14.80 -9.65
CA MET A 1 -30.30 14.05 -9.32
C MET A 1 -29.58 14.85 -8.26
N THR A 2 -29.49 14.29 -7.12
CA THR A 2 -29.34 14.92 -5.80
C THR A 2 -27.94 15.52 -5.59
N GLU A 3 -27.91 16.75 -5.07
CA GLU A 3 -26.75 17.58 -4.72
C GLU A 3 -25.76 16.98 -3.69
N ASN A 4 -26.00 15.74 -3.22
CA ASN A 4 -25.21 15.13 -2.14
C ASN A 4 -24.00 14.30 -2.59
N THR A 5 -23.75 14.12 -3.89
CA THR A 5 -22.57 13.39 -4.41
C THR A 5 -21.37 14.28 -4.73
N ALA A 6 -21.50 15.61 -4.62
CA ALA A 6 -20.43 16.54 -4.95
C ALA A 6 -19.40 16.73 -3.83
N ASN A 7 -19.71 16.38 -2.58
CA ASN A 7 -18.85 16.71 -1.43
C ASN A 7 -17.80 15.65 -1.06
N SER A 8 -17.86 14.44 -1.61
CA SER A 8 -16.87 13.37 -1.33
C SER A 8 -15.97 13.02 -2.51
N SER A 9 -16.08 13.75 -3.62
CA SER A 9 -15.26 13.51 -4.81
C SER A 9 -13.79 13.80 -4.51
N ILE A 10 -12.88 12.92 -4.99
CA ILE A 10 -11.43 13.16 -4.93
C ILE A 10 -11.03 14.53 -5.49
N PHE A 11 -11.78 15.05 -6.44
CA PHE A 11 -11.53 16.37 -7.05
C PHE A 11 -11.81 17.52 -6.09
N THR A 12 -12.72 17.35 -5.13
CA THR A 12 -12.92 18.32 -4.04
C THR A 12 -11.65 18.42 -3.18
N HIS A 13 -11.06 17.27 -2.81
CA HIS A 13 -9.80 17.24 -2.05
C HIS A 13 -8.63 17.78 -2.87
N PHE A 14 -8.55 17.42 -4.15
CA PHE A 14 -7.49 17.93 -5.04
C PHE A 14 -7.61 19.43 -5.35
N SER A 15 -8.79 20.02 -5.25
CA SER A 15 -8.98 21.47 -5.46
C SER A 15 -8.28 22.34 -4.42
N THR A 16 -7.94 21.76 -3.27
CA THR A 16 -7.21 22.43 -2.18
C THR A 16 -5.70 22.52 -2.44
N ILE A 17 -5.18 21.78 -3.41
CA ILE A 17 -3.76 21.74 -3.75
C ILE A 17 -3.35 23.08 -4.35
N LYS A 18 -2.29 23.67 -3.79
CA LYS A 18 -1.72 24.91 -4.31
C LYS A 18 -1.09 24.70 -5.67
N ASP A 19 -1.54 25.44 -6.66
CA ASP A 19 -0.94 25.42 -8.00
C ASP A 19 0.46 26.07 -7.96
N PRO A 20 1.54 25.31 -8.18
CA PRO A 20 2.91 25.80 -8.05
C PRO A 20 3.34 26.70 -9.21
N ARG A 21 2.56 26.78 -10.28
CA ARG A 21 2.91 27.55 -11.49
C ARG A 21 2.72 29.06 -11.26
N VAL A 22 3.55 29.86 -11.92
CA VAL A 22 3.35 31.31 -11.98
C VAL A 22 2.11 31.66 -12.82
N ASN A 23 1.39 32.73 -12.48
CA ASN A 23 0.08 33.05 -13.08
C ASN A 23 0.10 33.13 -14.62
N ARG A 24 1.17 33.70 -15.21
CA ARG A 24 1.33 33.83 -16.67
C ARG A 24 1.38 32.48 -17.42
N CYS A 25 1.65 31.37 -16.72
CA CYS A 25 1.77 30.02 -17.30
C CYS A 25 0.54 29.13 -17.09
N LYS A 26 -0.54 29.65 -16.49
CA LYS A 26 -1.75 28.88 -16.14
C LYS A 26 -2.80 28.85 -17.24
N LYS A 27 -2.43 28.40 -18.46
CA LYS A 27 -3.42 28.20 -19.55
C LYS A 27 -4.49 27.16 -19.23
N HIS A 28 -4.11 26.11 -18.51
CA HIS A 28 -4.98 25.02 -18.09
C HIS A 28 -5.10 25.04 -16.56
N LYS A 29 -6.29 24.81 -16.01
CA LYS A 29 -6.48 24.69 -14.55
C LYS A 29 -5.76 23.47 -14.03
N LEU A 30 -5.22 23.56 -12.81
CA LEU A 30 -4.54 22.42 -12.16
C LEU A 30 -5.48 21.22 -12.05
N ILE A 31 -6.71 21.45 -11.58
CA ILE A 31 -7.70 20.38 -11.40
C ILE A 31 -8.04 19.67 -12.73
N ASP A 32 -8.08 20.38 -13.85
CA ASP A 32 -8.31 19.79 -15.17
C ASP A 32 -7.13 18.88 -15.57
N ILE A 33 -5.88 19.31 -15.28
CA ILE A 33 -4.67 18.51 -15.53
C ILE A 33 -4.69 17.24 -14.68
N LEU A 34 -5.05 17.32 -13.40
CA LEU A 34 -5.15 16.18 -12.50
C LEU A 34 -6.25 15.20 -12.97
N PHE A 35 -7.42 15.72 -13.34
CA PHE A 35 -8.52 14.91 -13.90
C PHE A 35 -8.10 14.16 -15.16
N MET A 36 -7.50 14.88 -16.12
CA MET A 36 -7.02 14.30 -17.36
C MET A 36 -5.97 13.21 -17.11
N THR A 37 -5.01 13.46 -16.22
CA THR A 37 -3.97 12.49 -15.85
C THR A 37 -4.58 11.24 -15.21
N LEU A 38 -5.47 11.41 -14.23
CA LEU A 38 -6.12 10.30 -13.55
C LEU A 38 -6.94 9.45 -14.54
N SER A 39 -7.75 10.10 -15.38
CA SER A 39 -8.55 9.42 -16.41
C SER A 39 -7.67 8.64 -17.39
N ALA A 40 -6.58 9.23 -17.84
CA ALA A 40 -5.63 8.61 -18.75
C ALA A 40 -4.94 7.39 -18.09
N VAL A 41 -4.49 7.52 -16.84
CA VAL A 41 -3.86 6.43 -16.07
C VAL A 41 -4.84 5.29 -15.81
N ILE A 42 -6.11 5.57 -15.50
CA ILE A 42 -7.16 4.54 -15.42
C ILE A 42 -7.29 3.79 -16.74
N CYS A 43 -7.14 4.46 -17.87
CA CYS A 43 -7.28 3.89 -19.22
C CYS A 43 -6.00 3.28 -19.80
N GLY A 44 -4.91 3.16 -19.04
CA GLY A 44 -3.69 2.48 -19.49
C GLY A 44 -2.57 3.40 -19.97
N ALA A 45 -2.67 4.73 -19.81
CA ALA A 45 -1.59 5.65 -20.13
C ALA A 45 -0.60 5.73 -18.96
N ASP A 46 0.62 5.23 -19.12
CA ASP A 46 1.60 5.07 -18.04
C ASP A 46 2.78 6.08 -18.11
N ASN A 47 2.79 6.99 -19.11
CA ASN A 47 3.77 8.06 -19.26
C ASN A 47 3.14 9.33 -19.84
N TRP A 48 3.88 10.46 -19.81
CA TRP A 48 3.34 11.77 -20.20
C TRP A 48 2.88 11.84 -21.66
N VAL A 49 3.60 11.19 -22.58
CA VAL A 49 3.26 11.13 -24.01
C VAL A 49 1.97 10.35 -24.22
N ALA A 50 1.81 9.20 -23.55
CA ALA A 50 0.58 8.40 -23.60
C ALA A 50 -0.61 9.15 -22.98
N ILE A 51 -0.39 9.93 -21.90
CA ILE A 51 -1.42 10.76 -21.27
C ILE A 51 -1.89 11.85 -22.27
N GLU A 52 -0.98 12.55 -22.94
CA GLU A 52 -1.35 13.53 -23.97
C GLU A 52 -2.11 12.87 -25.12
N ALA A 53 -1.63 11.71 -25.61
CA ALA A 53 -2.27 10.97 -26.70
C ALA A 53 -3.71 10.54 -26.33
N PHE A 54 -3.90 9.98 -25.12
CA PHE A 54 -5.23 9.67 -24.59
C PHE A 54 -6.13 10.91 -24.56
N CYS A 55 -5.64 12.01 -24.00
CA CYS A 55 -6.42 13.25 -23.88
C CYS A 55 -6.81 13.82 -25.26
N LYS A 56 -5.92 13.72 -26.25
CA LYS A 56 -6.24 14.11 -27.65
C LYS A 56 -7.30 13.20 -28.25
N ALA A 57 -7.20 11.89 -28.06
CA ALA A 57 -8.17 10.91 -28.55
C ALA A 57 -9.57 11.09 -27.92
N LYS A 58 -9.61 11.46 -26.62
CA LYS A 58 -10.85 11.70 -25.86
C LYS A 58 -11.21 13.18 -25.71
N LYS A 59 -10.70 14.03 -26.61
CA LYS A 59 -10.88 15.50 -26.51
C LYS A 59 -12.34 15.93 -26.42
N ALA A 60 -13.23 15.33 -27.19
CA ALA A 60 -14.66 15.69 -27.19
C ALA A 60 -15.28 15.44 -25.81
N TRP A 61 -15.08 14.24 -25.26
CA TRP A 61 -15.55 13.86 -23.93
C TRP A 61 -14.95 14.73 -22.82
N LEU A 62 -13.64 14.98 -22.84
CA LEU A 62 -12.96 15.82 -21.85
C LEU A 62 -13.45 17.28 -21.93
N THR A 63 -13.70 17.79 -23.14
CA THR A 63 -14.23 19.15 -23.33
C THR A 63 -15.64 19.27 -22.76
N ASP A 64 -16.47 18.23 -22.94
CA ASP A 64 -17.83 18.21 -22.36
C ASP A 64 -17.78 18.21 -20.82
N VAL A 65 -16.92 17.38 -20.22
CA VAL A 65 -16.82 17.23 -18.75
C VAL A 65 -16.17 18.44 -18.09
N LEU A 66 -15.04 18.94 -18.63
CA LEU A 66 -14.19 19.97 -17.99
C LEU A 66 -14.41 21.37 -18.54
N LYS A 67 -15.21 21.52 -19.60
CA LYS A 67 -15.42 22.81 -20.29
C LYS A 67 -14.09 23.48 -20.71
N LEU A 68 -13.21 22.70 -21.35
CA LEU A 68 -11.86 23.11 -21.71
C LEU A 68 -11.85 24.30 -22.67
N LYS A 69 -11.29 25.46 -22.22
CA LYS A 69 -11.17 26.68 -23.05
C LYS A 69 -9.93 26.66 -23.97
N ASN A 70 -8.85 26.05 -23.52
CA ASN A 70 -7.53 26.11 -24.16
C ASN A 70 -7.09 24.75 -24.75
N GLY A 71 -8.02 23.81 -24.96
CA GLY A 71 -7.74 22.49 -25.50
C GLY A 71 -6.98 21.58 -24.54
N ILE A 72 -6.18 20.67 -25.07
CA ILE A 72 -5.42 19.66 -24.31
C ILE A 72 -4.00 20.17 -24.05
N PRO A 73 -3.46 20.05 -22.81
CA PRO A 73 -2.06 20.33 -22.52
C PRO A 73 -1.10 19.39 -23.28
N SER A 74 0.11 19.87 -23.58
CA SER A 74 1.18 19.01 -24.10
C SER A 74 1.74 18.09 -23.01
N HIS A 75 2.41 16.99 -23.42
CA HIS A 75 3.09 16.09 -22.49
C HIS A 75 4.10 16.79 -21.58
N ASP A 76 4.80 17.84 -22.09
CA ASP A 76 5.69 18.67 -21.28
C ASP A 76 4.92 19.43 -20.19
N THR A 77 3.70 19.91 -20.51
CA THR A 77 2.89 20.59 -19.49
C THR A 77 2.49 19.64 -18.38
N PHE A 78 2.05 18.42 -18.69
CA PHE A 78 1.78 17.39 -17.70
C PHE A 78 3.03 17.10 -16.86
N GLY A 79 4.15 16.80 -17.51
CA GLY A 79 5.42 16.50 -16.82
C GLY A 79 5.90 17.63 -15.91
N ASN A 80 5.90 18.87 -16.39
CA ASN A 80 6.33 20.04 -15.63
C ASN A 80 5.43 20.34 -14.43
N VAL A 81 4.10 20.19 -14.57
CA VAL A 81 3.18 20.37 -13.45
C VAL A 81 3.46 19.33 -12.37
N PHE A 82 3.55 18.05 -12.74
CA PHE A 82 3.83 16.98 -11.77
C PHE A 82 5.22 17.05 -11.16
N ALA A 83 6.20 17.63 -11.86
CA ALA A 83 7.53 17.89 -11.32
C ALA A 83 7.53 18.98 -10.23
N MET A 84 6.65 19.97 -10.36
CA MET A 84 6.56 21.12 -9.44
C MET A 84 5.58 20.92 -8.28
N LEU A 85 4.60 20.02 -8.39
CA LEU A 85 3.63 19.75 -7.33
C LEU A 85 4.34 19.31 -6.04
N ASP A 86 3.93 19.90 -4.92
CA ASP A 86 4.39 19.48 -3.60
C ASP A 86 3.87 18.08 -3.29
N THR A 87 4.80 17.14 -3.03
CA THR A 87 4.48 15.73 -2.82
C THR A 87 3.74 15.48 -1.52
N GLU A 88 4.06 16.23 -0.47
CA GLU A 88 3.41 16.06 0.82
C GLU A 88 1.96 16.52 0.74
N GLN A 89 1.72 17.73 0.21
CA GLN A 89 0.37 18.27 0.02
C GLN A 89 -0.48 17.37 -0.88
N PHE A 90 0.11 16.80 -1.93
CA PHE A 90 -0.60 15.91 -2.84
C PHE A 90 -0.96 14.56 -2.19
N SER A 91 -0.01 13.97 -1.47
CA SER A 91 -0.21 12.73 -0.70
C SER A 91 -1.21 12.94 0.45
N GLU A 92 -1.19 14.10 1.12
CA GLU A 92 -2.15 14.44 2.16
C GLU A 92 -3.57 14.56 1.62
N SER A 93 -3.76 15.24 0.49
CA SER A 93 -5.07 15.35 -0.17
C SER A 93 -5.63 13.97 -0.51
N PHE A 94 -4.78 13.03 -0.98
CA PHE A 94 -5.16 11.65 -1.20
C PHE A 94 -5.55 10.92 0.10
N THR A 95 -4.75 11.07 1.16
CA THR A 95 -5.00 10.44 2.46
C THR A 95 -6.28 10.97 3.12
N HIS A 96 -6.54 12.28 3.02
CA HIS A 96 -7.76 12.89 3.52
C HIS A 96 -8.99 12.37 2.77
N TRP A 97 -8.93 12.30 1.44
CA TRP A 97 -9.99 11.69 0.64
C TRP A 97 -10.25 10.25 1.06
N MET A 98 -9.20 9.42 1.22
CA MET A 98 -9.36 8.04 1.66
C MET A 98 -9.97 7.94 3.07
N ARG A 99 -9.59 8.82 3.99
CA ARG A 99 -10.18 8.87 5.33
C ARG A 99 -11.68 9.17 5.31
N ASP A 100 -12.10 10.05 4.39
CA ASP A 100 -13.50 10.48 4.33
C ASP A 100 -14.41 9.43 3.65
N ILE A 101 -13.86 8.58 2.77
CA ILE A 101 -14.64 7.58 2.03
C ILE A 101 -14.44 6.13 2.50
N ALA A 102 -13.30 5.80 3.10
CA ALA A 102 -13.01 4.42 3.52
C ALA A 102 -13.63 4.13 4.88
N THR A 103 -14.72 3.40 4.89
CA THR A 103 -15.21 2.75 6.12
C THR A 103 -14.39 1.50 6.33
N LEU A 104 -13.48 1.52 7.31
CA LEU A 104 -12.66 0.36 7.63
C LEU A 104 -13.53 -0.75 8.23
N SER A 105 -13.28 -1.97 7.80
CA SER A 105 -13.92 -3.16 8.34
C SER A 105 -13.52 -3.38 9.80
N ASP A 106 -14.41 -3.96 10.60
CA ASP A 106 -14.08 -4.36 11.96
C ASP A 106 -12.85 -5.26 12.01
N ASN A 107 -11.94 -4.98 12.95
CA ASN A 107 -10.65 -5.66 13.05
C ASN A 107 -9.84 -5.61 11.73
N GLU A 108 -9.86 -4.48 11.04
CA GLU A 108 -9.05 -4.29 9.83
C GLU A 108 -7.56 -4.49 10.14
N ILE A 109 -6.83 -4.96 9.13
CA ILE A 109 -5.39 -5.13 9.19
C ILE A 109 -4.79 -4.12 8.22
N ILE A 110 -3.95 -3.23 8.74
CA ILE A 110 -3.21 -2.26 7.93
C ILE A 110 -1.79 -2.77 7.78
N ALA A 111 -1.46 -3.28 6.60
CA ALA A 111 -0.08 -3.61 6.25
C ALA A 111 0.67 -2.36 5.83
N VAL A 112 1.87 -2.16 6.40
CA VAL A 112 2.77 -1.06 6.03
C VAL A 112 4.05 -1.64 5.46
N ASP A 113 4.42 -1.19 4.27
CA ASP A 113 5.62 -1.65 3.57
C ASP A 113 6.14 -0.60 2.61
N GLY A 114 7.44 -0.68 2.31
CA GLY A 114 8.14 0.21 1.40
C GLY A 114 8.30 -0.40 0.00
N LYS A 115 8.15 0.43 -1.03
CA LYS A 115 8.41 0.08 -2.42
C LYS A 115 9.44 1.01 -3.04
N CYS A 116 10.48 0.41 -3.64
CA CYS A 116 11.42 1.12 -4.48
C CYS A 116 10.81 1.39 -5.86
N LEU A 117 10.72 2.64 -6.26
CA LEU A 117 10.35 3.05 -7.63
C LEU A 117 11.59 2.91 -8.54
N ARG A 118 11.88 1.68 -8.99
CA ARG A 118 13.16 1.31 -9.65
C ARG A 118 13.49 2.17 -10.86
N GLY A 119 12.50 2.52 -11.70
CA GLY A 119 12.67 3.35 -12.89
C GLY A 119 13.14 4.78 -12.61
N THR A 120 13.08 5.23 -11.35
CA THR A 120 13.51 6.58 -10.95
C THR A 120 15.01 6.70 -10.75
N LYS A 121 15.75 5.59 -10.65
CA LYS A 121 17.22 5.60 -10.60
C LYS A 121 17.78 6.26 -11.86
N ASP A 122 18.69 7.21 -11.69
CA ASP A 122 19.32 7.94 -12.80
C ASP A 122 20.76 8.31 -12.48
N GLY A 123 21.70 7.65 -13.15
CA GLY A 123 23.13 7.84 -12.88
C GLY A 123 23.44 7.66 -11.38
N ASN A 124 23.91 8.73 -10.74
CA ASN A 124 24.28 8.74 -9.32
C ASN A 124 23.09 9.01 -8.37
N LYS A 125 21.88 9.28 -8.89
CA LYS A 125 20.69 9.46 -8.05
C LYS A 125 20.12 8.14 -7.65
N SER A 126 19.89 7.95 -6.34
CA SER A 126 19.21 6.80 -5.80
C SER A 126 17.74 6.74 -6.28
N ALA A 127 17.19 5.55 -6.37
CA ALA A 127 15.78 5.41 -6.64
C ALA A 127 14.94 5.95 -5.46
N ILE A 128 13.75 6.47 -5.76
CA ILE A 128 12.81 6.94 -4.76
C ILE A 128 12.15 5.74 -4.07
N TYR A 129 12.05 5.81 -2.76
CA TYR A 129 11.31 4.86 -1.95
C TYR A 129 9.99 5.48 -1.45
N MET A 130 8.93 4.70 -1.50
CA MET A 130 7.60 5.08 -1.04
C MET A 130 7.12 4.08 -0.02
N VAL A 131 6.66 4.54 1.14
CA VAL A 131 5.94 3.70 2.10
C VAL A 131 4.45 3.83 1.86
N SER A 132 3.73 2.71 1.86
CA SER A 132 2.27 2.66 1.69
C SER A 132 1.60 1.99 2.88
N ALA A 133 0.37 2.42 3.19
CA ALA A 133 -0.52 1.78 4.15
C ALA A 133 -1.67 1.10 3.39
N TRP A 134 -1.76 -0.20 3.48
CA TRP A 134 -2.70 -1.06 2.77
C TRP A 134 -3.71 -1.67 3.72
N ALA A 135 -5.00 -1.35 3.54
CA ALA A 135 -6.11 -2.00 4.24
C ALA A 135 -6.39 -3.37 3.61
N CYS A 136 -6.05 -4.44 4.32
CA CYS A 136 -6.01 -5.80 3.75
C CYS A 136 -7.41 -6.34 3.44
N LYS A 137 -8.40 -6.09 4.30
CA LYS A 137 -9.79 -6.51 4.09
C LYS A 137 -10.50 -5.63 3.06
N ASN A 138 -10.36 -4.32 3.19
CA ASN A 138 -10.94 -3.35 2.26
C ASN A 138 -10.25 -3.35 0.88
N LYS A 139 -9.03 -3.89 0.78
CA LYS A 139 -8.21 -3.97 -0.45
C LYS A 139 -7.99 -2.61 -1.10
N CYS A 140 -7.66 -1.60 -0.29
CA CYS A 140 -7.37 -0.24 -0.75
C CYS A 140 -6.14 0.35 -0.06
N VAL A 141 -5.50 1.30 -0.71
CA VAL A 141 -4.40 2.09 -0.15
C VAL A 141 -5.00 3.25 0.64
N LEU A 142 -4.67 3.36 1.93
CA LEU A 142 -5.16 4.43 2.79
C LEU A 142 -4.33 5.71 2.69
N GLY A 143 -3.07 5.57 2.32
CA GLY A 143 -2.14 6.68 2.18
C GLY A 143 -0.74 6.19 1.82
N GLN A 144 0.12 7.14 1.51
CA GLN A 144 1.52 6.88 1.19
C GLN A 144 2.41 8.03 1.68
N GLN A 145 3.70 7.76 1.84
CA GLN A 145 4.71 8.73 2.25
C GLN A 145 6.01 8.48 1.49
N VAL A 146 6.59 9.53 0.93
CA VAL A 146 7.94 9.47 0.36
C VAL A 146 8.95 9.29 1.48
N VAL A 147 9.92 8.42 1.27
CA VAL A 147 11.09 8.28 2.15
C VAL A 147 12.12 9.32 1.73
N ASP A 148 12.49 10.21 2.65
CA ASP A 148 13.47 11.26 2.40
C ASP A 148 14.84 10.65 2.03
N GLU A 149 15.59 11.27 1.11
CA GLU A 149 16.88 10.76 0.59
C GLU A 149 17.92 10.43 1.68
N LYS A 150 17.88 11.15 2.80
CA LYS A 150 18.79 10.96 3.95
C LYS A 150 18.19 10.14 5.08
N SER A 151 17.07 9.45 4.84
CA SER A 151 16.34 8.72 5.84
C SER A 151 15.98 7.32 5.32
N ASN A 152 15.19 6.59 6.08
CA ASN A 152 14.71 5.26 5.75
C ASN A 152 13.22 5.10 6.12
N GLU A 153 12.66 3.95 5.89
CA GLU A 153 11.28 3.61 6.22
C GLU A 153 10.93 3.85 7.70
N ILE A 154 11.92 3.71 8.60
CA ILE A 154 11.75 3.92 10.05
C ILE A 154 11.20 5.32 10.36
N THR A 155 11.57 6.33 9.55
CA THR A 155 11.09 7.71 9.75
C THR A 155 9.81 8.02 8.95
N ALA A 156 9.60 7.36 7.81
CA ALA A 156 8.44 7.60 6.96
C ALA A 156 7.17 6.93 7.49
N VAL A 157 7.28 5.70 8.02
CA VAL A 157 6.15 4.95 8.58
C VAL A 157 5.43 5.72 9.70
N PRO A 158 6.10 6.27 10.73
CA PRO A 158 5.43 7.06 11.74
C PRO A 158 4.71 8.30 11.19
N LYS A 159 5.30 8.99 10.20
CA LYS A 159 4.66 10.15 9.55
C LYS A 159 3.36 9.75 8.84
N LEU A 160 3.38 8.63 8.11
CA LEU A 160 2.20 8.10 7.44
C LEU A 160 1.10 7.71 8.44
N LEU A 161 1.43 6.93 9.47
CA LEU A 161 0.44 6.44 10.43
C LEU A 161 -0.20 7.56 11.27
N LYS A 162 0.50 8.68 11.51
CA LYS A 162 -0.11 9.86 12.16
C LYS A 162 -1.31 10.43 11.42
N LYS A 163 -1.35 10.26 10.09
CA LYS A 163 -2.42 10.77 9.22
C LYS A 163 -3.65 9.84 9.18
N LEU A 164 -3.54 8.63 9.76
CA LEU A 164 -4.57 7.58 9.72
C LEU A 164 -5.28 7.42 11.07
N ASN A 165 -6.55 6.99 11.02
CA ASN A 165 -7.25 6.52 12.20
C ASN A 165 -6.91 5.03 12.44
N LEU A 166 -6.27 4.72 13.56
CA LEU A 166 -5.84 3.36 13.90
C LEU A 166 -6.73 2.67 14.95
N THR A 167 -7.85 3.30 15.35
CA THR A 167 -8.74 2.75 16.38
C THR A 167 -9.28 1.39 15.97
N GLY A 168 -9.01 0.36 16.78
CA GLY A 168 -9.50 -1.02 16.57
C GLY A 168 -8.84 -1.80 15.45
N VAL A 169 -7.82 -1.25 14.76
CA VAL A 169 -7.09 -1.95 13.70
C VAL A 169 -5.83 -2.63 14.23
N THR A 170 -5.29 -3.57 13.46
CA THR A 170 -3.96 -4.15 13.71
C THR A 170 -3.00 -3.71 12.62
N VAL A 171 -1.95 -2.97 12.99
CA VAL A 171 -0.89 -2.56 12.07
C VAL A 171 0.16 -3.64 11.99
N THR A 172 0.49 -4.09 10.79
CA THR A 172 1.56 -5.05 10.53
C THR A 172 2.70 -4.38 9.77
N ALA A 173 3.92 -4.67 10.17
CA ALA A 173 5.12 -4.20 9.49
C ALA A 173 6.17 -5.32 9.44
N ASP A 174 7.07 -5.20 8.47
CA ASP A 174 8.24 -6.05 8.37
C ASP A 174 9.26 -5.76 9.49
N ALA A 175 10.45 -6.40 9.43
CA ALA A 175 11.46 -6.23 10.44
C ALA A 175 12.04 -4.82 10.55
N MET A 176 12.03 -4.01 9.48
CA MET A 176 12.49 -2.62 9.54
C MET A 176 11.51 -1.74 10.34
N GLY A 177 10.20 -2.04 10.21
CA GLY A 177 9.14 -1.40 10.99
C GLY A 177 9.05 -1.87 12.45
N CYS A 178 9.83 -2.89 12.86
CA CYS A 178 9.88 -3.38 14.24
C CYS A 178 10.65 -2.38 15.13
N GLN A 179 9.98 -1.30 15.55
CA GLN A 179 10.57 -0.20 16.32
C GLN A 179 9.73 0.13 17.57
N ARG A 180 10.42 0.43 18.68
CA ARG A 180 9.79 0.73 19.98
C ARG A 180 8.87 1.95 19.91
N ASP A 181 9.31 3.01 19.26
CA ASP A 181 8.53 4.24 19.19
C ASP A 181 7.32 4.08 18.27
N LEU A 182 7.43 3.25 17.23
CA LEU A 182 6.28 2.89 16.39
C LEU A 182 5.25 2.08 17.19
N SER A 183 5.69 1.14 18.07
CA SER A 183 4.81 0.39 18.99
C SER A 183 4.01 1.35 19.87
N LYS A 184 4.70 2.34 20.50
CA LYS A 184 4.04 3.36 21.34
C LYS A 184 3.03 4.19 20.57
N GLN A 185 3.41 4.65 19.37
CA GLN A 185 2.55 5.47 18.53
C GLN A 185 1.26 4.74 18.14
N ILE A 186 1.37 3.50 17.65
CA ILE A 186 0.20 2.71 17.21
C ILE A 186 -0.76 2.49 18.38
N VAL A 187 -0.27 2.12 19.54
CA VAL A 187 -1.11 1.89 20.71
C VAL A 187 -1.72 3.19 21.22
N ALA A 188 -0.97 4.30 21.23
CA ALA A 188 -1.50 5.62 21.58
C ALA A 188 -2.60 6.11 20.63
N GLN A 189 -2.62 5.67 19.36
CA GLN A 189 -3.67 5.93 18.38
C GLN A 189 -4.83 4.91 18.46
N GLY A 190 -4.87 4.02 19.47
CA GLY A 190 -5.95 3.05 19.70
C GLY A 190 -5.86 1.79 18.84
N GLY A 191 -4.73 1.54 18.19
CA GLY A 191 -4.46 0.34 17.39
C GLY A 191 -3.66 -0.73 18.13
N ASP A 192 -3.58 -1.91 17.53
CA ASP A 192 -2.65 -2.98 17.89
C ASP A 192 -1.50 -3.04 16.88
N TYR A 193 -0.32 -3.49 17.32
CA TYR A 193 0.77 -3.80 16.39
C TYR A 193 1.06 -5.31 16.35
N LEU A 194 1.59 -5.74 15.21
CA LEU A 194 2.13 -7.09 14.97
C LEU A 194 3.35 -6.95 14.05
N PHE A 195 4.54 -7.09 14.59
CA PHE A 195 5.79 -6.86 13.87
C PHE A 195 6.57 -8.16 13.66
N CYS A 196 7.13 -8.31 12.46
CA CYS A 196 8.09 -9.37 12.19
C CYS A 196 9.38 -9.09 12.95
N LEU A 197 9.85 -10.09 13.72
CA LEU A 197 11.06 -10.01 14.53
C LEU A 197 12.19 -10.76 13.82
N LYS A 198 13.28 -10.08 13.52
CA LYS A 198 14.47 -10.63 12.87
C LYS A 198 15.74 -10.16 13.58
N GLY A 199 16.91 -10.61 13.09
CA GLY A 199 18.21 -10.32 13.68
C GLY A 199 18.57 -8.83 13.82
N ASN A 200 17.87 -7.90 13.15
CA ASN A 200 18.04 -6.45 13.36
C ASN A 200 17.65 -5.99 14.77
N GLN A 201 16.93 -6.81 15.57
CA GLN A 201 16.61 -6.59 16.97
C GLN A 201 17.55 -7.33 17.93
N GLY A 202 18.65 -7.92 17.43
CA GLY A 202 19.72 -8.51 18.22
C GLY A 202 19.23 -9.50 19.26
N THR A 203 19.58 -9.27 20.54
CA THR A 203 19.29 -10.17 21.67
C THR A 203 17.79 -10.45 21.86
N LEU A 204 16.90 -9.51 21.57
CA LEU A 204 15.45 -9.76 21.63
C LEU A 204 15.04 -10.89 20.68
N HIS A 205 15.56 -10.89 19.46
CA HIS A 205 15.30 -11.96 18.50
C HIS A 205 15.89 -13.30 18.96
N GLU A 206 17.13 -13.29 19.44
CA GLU A 206 17.82 -14.49 19.91
C GLU A 206 17.08 -15.13 21.09
N ASP A 207 16.66 -14.35 22.07
CA ASP A 207 15.91 -14.80 23.21
C ASP A 207 14.57 -15.41 22.83
N VAL A 208 13.82 -14.78 21.90
CA VAL A 208 12.58 -15.34 21.39
C VAL A 208 12.81 -16.65 20.63
N VAL A 209 13.86 -16.75 19.81
CA VAL A 209 14.22 -17.99 19.12
C VAL A 209 14.55 -19.09 20.12
N LEU A 210 15.37 -18.81 21.13
CA LEU A 210 15.74 -19.77 22.19
C LEU A 210 14.51 -20.23 22.96
N TRP A 211 13.61 -19.29 23.29
CA TRP A 211 12.36 -19.63 23.98
C TRP A 211 11.54 -20.64 23.18
N PHE A 212 11.30 -20.45 21.90
CA PHE A 212 10.52 -21.39 21.08
C PHE A 212 11.23 -22.72 20.84
N LYS A 213 12.57 -22.75 20.80
CA LYS A 213 13.37 -23.99 20.65
C LYS A 213 13.53 -24.78 21.97
N GLY A 214 13.35 -24.14 23.10
CA GLY A 214 13.55 -24.79 24.40
C GLY A 214 12.56 -25.92 24.67
N LYS A 215 13.03 -26.97 25.41
CA LYS A 215 12.25 -28.18 25.72
C LYS A 215 11.36 -28.04 26.99
N PHE A 216 11.08 -26.82 27.46
CA PHE A 216 10.26 -26.62 28.66
C PHE A 216 8.79 -26.93 28.39
N GLN A 217 8.03 -27.36 29.41
CA GLN A 217 6.59 -27.47 29.34
C GLN A 217 5.99 -26.06 29.16
N LYS A 218 5.62 -25.74 27.97
CA LYS A 218 5.09 -24.43 27.59
C LYS A 218 3.67 -24.56 27.11
N GLN A 219 2.81 -23.67 27.55
CA GLN A 219 1.46 -23.57 27.04
C GLN A 219 1.45 -22.56 25.87
N PHE A 220 1.28 -23.07 24.65
CA PHE A 220 1.06 -22.27 23.48
C PHE A 220 -0.41 -22.32 23.07
N LYS A 221 -0.96 -21.18 22.70
CA LYS A 221 -2.15 -21.13 21.86
C LYS A 221 -1.71 -21.44 20.43
N GLN A 222 -2.44 -22.31 19.75
CA GLN A 222 -2.05 -22.79 18.42
C GLN A 222 -3.18 -22.57 17.41
N HIS A 223 -2.81 -22.28 16.19
CA HIS A 223 -3.70 -22.22 15.05
C HIS A 223 -2.99 -22.78 13.81
N GLU A 224 -3.66 -23.69 13.12
CA GLU A 224 -3.13 -24.33 11.93
C GLU A 224 -3.95 -23.95 10.69
N THR A 225 -3.24 -23.77 9.58
CA THR A 225 -3.87 -23.57 8.26
C THR A 225 -3.21 -24.46 7.23
N LEU A 226 -4.03 -25.02 6.34
CA LEU A 226 -3.59 -25.78 5.18
C LEU A 226 -4.14 -25.11 3.92
N GLU A 227 -3.27 -24.64 3.05
CA GLU A 227 -3.62 -24.00 1.80
C GLU A 227 -3.02 -24.78 0.62
N GLY A 228 -3.82 -24.98 -0.44
CA GLY A 228 -3.39 -25.61 -1.69
C GLY A 228 -3.67 -24.71 -2.88
N GLY A 229 -2.75 -24.67 -3.85
CA GLY A 229 -2.95 -23.92 -5.09
C GLY A 229 -1.69 -23.79 -5.94
N HIS A 230 -1.88 -23.66 -7.24
CA HIS A 230 -0.76 -23.47 -8.20
C HIS A 230 0.36 -24.50 -8.08
N GLY A 231 0.01 -25.78 -7.84
CA GLY A 231 0.99 -26.87 -7.74
C GLY A 231 1.78 -26.92 -6.43
N ARG A 232 1.33 -26.22 -5.39
CA ARG A 232 1.94 -26.23 -4.06
C ARG A 232 0.92 -26.49 -2.96
N ILE A 233 1.38 -27.09 -1.88
CA ILE A 233 0.67 -27.23 -0.60
C ILE A 233 1.48 -26.51 0.44
N GLU A 234 0.83 -25.72 1.29
CA GLU A 234 1.49 -24.99 2.36
C GLU A 234 0.71 -25.20 3.68
N HIS A 235 1.38 -25.85 4.63
CA HIS A 235 0.90 -26.02 5.99
C HIS A 235 1.59 -25.01 6.90
N ARG A 236 0.81 -24.25 7.67
CA ARG A 236 1.33 -23.28 8.64
C ARG A 236 0.83 -23.60 10.02
N LEU A 237 1.77 -23.74 10.95
CA LEU A 237 1.51 -23.81 12.38
C LEU A 237 1.91 -22.47 13.01
N THR A 238 0.92 -21.78 13.59
CA THR A 238 1.12 -20.56 14.39
C THR A 238 1.06 -20.93 15.85
N MET A 239 2.13 -20.67 16.59
CA MET A 239 2.21 -20.86 18.04
C MET A 239 2.42 -19.52 18.70
N SER A 240 1.58 -19.14 19.66
CA SER A 240 1.66 -17.86 20.37
C SER A 240 1.59 -18.07 21.89
N THR A 241 2.32 -17.24 22.64
CA THR A 241 2.27 -17.22 24.09
C THR A 241 2.26 -15.81 24.66
N SER A 242 1.53 -15.62 25.76
CA SER A 242 1.56 -14.41 26.59
C SER A 242 2.41 -14.57 27.85
N ASP A 243 3.12 -15.69 28.01
CA ASP A 243 4.14 -15.89 29.04
C ASP A 243 5.44 -15.16 28.62
N ILE A 244 5.48 -13.87 28.90
CA ILE A 244 6.52 -12.93 28.44
C ILE A 244 7.17 -12.11 29.54
N ASP A 245 6.87 -12.36 30.82
CA ASP A 245 7.42 -11.57 31.94
C ASP A 245 8.95 -11.63 31.96
N TRP A 246 9.51 -12.80 31.71
CA TRP A 246 10.95 -13.00 31.56
C TRP A 246 11.55 -12.14 30.45
N LEU A 247 10.86 -12.00 29.31
CA LEU A 247 11.31 -11.21 28.17
C LEU A 247 11.18 -9.71 28.48
N GLN A 248 10.09 -9.30 29.11
CA GLN A 248 9.85 -7.91 29.51
C GLN A 248 10.84 -7.44 30.58
N ALA A 249 11.25 -8.31 31.51
CA ALA A 249 12.29 -7.99 32.51
C ALA A 249 13.63 -7.60 31.87
N HIS A 250 13.98 -8.19 30.72
CA HIS A 250 15.25 -7.93 30.03
C HIS A 250 15.12 -6.85 28.94
N HIS A 251 14.00 -6.82 28.21
CA HIS A 251 13.87 -5.98 27.05
C HIS A 251 12.92 -4.81 27.22
N ASN A 252 11.94 -4.86 28.16
CA ASN A 252 10.96 -3.82 28.40
C ASN A 252 10.34 -3.25 27.11
N TRP A 253 9.84 -4.14 26.23
CA TRP A 253 9.26 -3.72 24.95
C TRP A 253 7.88 -3.09 25.14
N PRO A 254 7.60 -1.90 24.55
CA PRO A 254 6.36 -1.18 24.80
C PRO A 254 5.10 -1.97 24.42
N TYR A 255 4.18 -2.13 25.37
CA TYR A 255 2.86 -2.75 25.19
C TYR A 255 2.91 -4.19 24.64
N LEU A 256 4.02 -4.91 24.77
CA LEU A 256 4.13 -6.30 24.36
C LEU A 256 3.17 -7.17 25.18
N LYS A 257 2.34 -7.98 24.50
CA LYS A 257 1.41 -8.94 25.12
C LYS A 257 1.63 -10.36 24.65
N SER A 258 2.27 -10.56 23.52
CA SER A 258 2.57 -11.90 23.01
C SER A 258 3.80 -11.93 22.14
N ILE A 259 4.44 -13.10 22.12
CA ILE A 259 5.41 -13.52 21.11
C ILE A 259 4.84 -14.70 20.34
N THR A 260 5.15 -14.77 19.05
CA THR A 260 4.58 -15.77 18.14
C THR A 260 5.66 -16.36 17.25
N ALA A 261 5.62 -17.67 17.05
CA ALA A 261 6.37 -18.37 16.00
C ALA A 261 5.40 -18.95 14.96
N VAL A 262 5.71 -18.73 13.68
CA VAL A 262 4.97 -19.33 12.56
C VAL A 262 5.92 -20.23 11.79
N THR A 263 5.65 -21.54 11.80
CA THR A 263 6.37 -22.52 11.01
C THR A 263 5.55 -22.84 9.75
N SER A 264 6.11 -22.54 8.59
CA SER A 264 5.52 -22.83 7.28
C SER A 264 6.27 -24.01 6.65
N LYS A 265 5.56 -25.09 6.41
CA LYS A 265 6.02 -26.24 5.61
C LYS A 265 5.40 -26.11 4.23
N ARG A 266 6.23 -26.02 3.21
CA ARG A 266 5.80 -25.84 1.82
C ARG A 266 6.28 -27.01 0.98
N GLU A 267 5.37 -27.64 0.25
CA GLU A 267 5.61 -28.67 -0.75
C GLU A 267 5.27 -28.12 -2.14
N VAL A 268 6.23 -28.14 -3.05
CA VAL A 268 6.07 -27.67 -4.43
C VAL A 268 6.35 -28.84 -5.37
N LYS A 269 5.54 -29.03 -6.40
CA LYS A 269 5.81 -30.03 -7.44
C LYS A 269 7.18 -29.76 -8.06
N ASP A 270 8.01 -30.79 -8.08
CA ASP A 270 9.34 -30.77 -8.66
C ASP A 270 9.59 -32.10 -9.38
N SER A 271 9.69 -32.04 -10.70
CA SER A 271 9.90 -33.24 -11.54
C SER A 271 11.29 -33.86 -11.38
N GLU A 272 12.25 -33.13 -10.78
CA GLU A 272 13.61 -33.62 -10.55
C GLU A 272 13.76 -34.27 -9.17
N ALA A 273 12.79 -34.06 -8.26
CA ALA A 273 12.81 -34.71 -6.96
C ALA A 273 12.29 -36.13 -6.99
N GLU A 274 12.97 -37.09 -6.33
CA GLU A 274 12.54 -38.50 -6.25
C GLU A 274 11.09 -38.68 -5.74
N SER A 275 10.65 -37.80 -4.81
CA SER A 275 9.27 -37.78 -4.31
C SER A 275 8.26 -37.05 -5.22
N GLY A 276 8.73 -36.46 -6.33
CA GLY A 276 7.93 -35.57 -7.16
C GLY A 276 7.58 -34.20 -6.52
N TYR A 277 8.14 -33.94 -5.32
CA TYR A 277 7.91 -32.69 -4.57
C TYR A 277 9.19 -32.25 -3.86
N LYS A 278 9.42 -30.94 -3.87
CA LYS A 278 10.44 -30.26 -3.06
C LYS A 278 9.80 -29.69 -1.82
N GLU A 279 10.34 -30.07 -0.66
CA GLU A 279 9.89 -29.56 0.63
C GLU A 279 10.80 -28.42 1.12
N SER A 280 10.20 -27.41 1.75
CA SER A 280 10.91 -26.35 2.49
C SER A 280 10.18 -26.04 3.79
N VAL A 281 10.94 -25.82 4.85
CA VAL A 281 10.43 -25.45 6.18
C VAL A 281 11.10 -24.14 6.61
N GLU A 282 10.28 -23.16 6.98
CA GLU A 282 10.75 -21.87 7.49
C GLU A 282 9.99 -21.51 8.75
N THR A 283 10.70 -21.01 9.77
CA THR A 283 10.08 -20.46 10.98
C THR A 283 10.39 -18.98 11.08
N ARG A 284 9.35 -18.17 11.27
CA ARG A 284 9.41 -16.72 11.47
C ARG A 284 8.85 -16.36 12.83
N TYR A 285 9.40 -15.30 13.44
CA TYR A 285 9.04 -14.86 14.77
C TYR A 285 8.41 -13.47 14.72
N PHE A 286 7.48 -13.22 15.66
CA PHE A 286 6.72 -11.97 15.71
C PHE A 286 6.52 -11.54 17.15
N ILE A 287 6.37 -10.22 17.33
CA ILE A 287 6.01 -9.58 18.60
C ILE A 287 4.73 -8.76 18.39
N SER A 288 3.85 -8.74 19.40
CA SER A 288 2.54 -8.09 19.25
C SER A 288 1.99 -7.52 20.55
N SER A 289 1.17 -6.47 20.42
CA SER A 289 0.27 -5.97 21.49
C SER A 289 -1.05 -6.76 21.57
N VAL A 290 -1.30 -7.70 20.66
CA VAL A 290 -2.45 -8.61 20.69
C VAL A 290 -2.14 -9.78 21.62
N SER A 291 -3.07 -10.16 22.53
CA SER A 291 -2.92 -11.33 23.40
C SER A 291 -2.85 -12.63 22.61
N ALA A 292 -2.06 -13.60 23.09
CA ALA A 292 -1.95 -14.95 22.52
C ALA A 292 -3.28 -15.71 22.46
N ASP A 293 -4.25 -15.37 23.31
CA ASP A 293 -5.61 -15.96 23.28
C ASP A 293 -6.32 -15.69 21.95
N ARG A 294 -5.86 -14.68 21.21
CA ARG A 294 -6.35 -14.32 19.87
C ARG A 294 -5.43 -14.85 18.76
N VAL A 295 -4.87 -16.04 18.92
CA VAL A 295 -3.88 -16.63 18.00
C VAL A 295 -4.39 -16.71 16.54
N GLU A 296 -5.67 -16.95 16.34
CA GLU A 296 -6.28 -16.95 15.00
C GLU A 296 -6.23 -15.56 14.36
N LYS A 297 -6.53 -14.48 15.11
CA LYS A 297 -6.36 -13.09 14.64
C LYS A 297 -4.92 -12.81 14.27
N ILE A 298 -3.96 -13.25 15.11
CA ILE A 298 -2.52 -13.09 14.88
C ILE A 298 -2.12 -13.81 13.58
N SER A 299 -2.50 -15.09 13.43
CA SER A 299 -2.22 -15.89 12.23
C SER A 299 -2.78 -15.22 10.96
N THR A 300 -4.04 -14.78 11.02
CA THR A 300 -4.70 -14.06 9.92
C THR A 300 -3.96 -12.77 9.58
N ALA A 301 -3.54 -11.99 10.56
CA ALA A 301 -2.83 -10.73 10.34
C ALA A 301 -1.44 -10.95 9.72
N ILE A 302 -0.70 -11.97 10.17
CA ILE A 302 0.59 -12.36 9.57
C ILE A 302 0.39 -12.73 8.10
N ARG A 303 -0.65 -13.49 7.79
CA ARG A 303 -0.95 -13.90 6.41
C ARG A 303 -1.39 -12.74 5.55
N ALA A 304 -2.21 -11.84 6.09
CA ALA A 304 -2.75 -10.68 5.39
C ALA A 304 -1.67 -9.65 5.03
N HIS A 305 -0.59 -9.56 5.81
CA HIS A 305 0.54 -8.66 5.52
C HIS A 305 1.09 -8.84 4.10
N TRP A 306 1.18 -10.08 3.61
CA TRP A 306 1.61 -10.37 2.24
C TRP A 306 0.68 -9.79 1.16
N GLY A 307 -0.51 -9.34 1.55
CA GLY A 307 -1.43 -8.66 0.65
C GLY A 307 -0.86 -7.36 0.08
N ILE A 308 0.00 -6.64 0.82
CA ILE A 308 0.62 -5.42 0.31
C ILE A 308 1.57 -5.72 -0.86
N GLU A 309 2.36 -6.79 -0.79
CA GLU A 309 3.22 -7.19 -1.90
C GLU A 309 2.42 -7.74 -3.08
N ASN A 310 1.52 -8.71 -2.82
CA ASN A 310 0.83 -9.47 -3.87
C ASN A 310 -0.37 -8.76 -4.50
N GLN A 311 -0.98 -7.80 -3.81
CA GLN A 311 -2.19 -7.11 -4.28
C GLN A 311 -1.97 -5.62 -4.56
N LEU A 312 -1.00 -4.97 -3.90
CA LEU A 312 -0.66 -3.59 -4.16
C LEU A 312 0.57 -3.51 -5.07
N HIS A 313 1.76 -3.88 -4.59
CA HIS A 313 3.00 -3.69 -5.34
C HIS A 313 2.98 -4.43 -6.68
N TRP A 314 2.54 -5.70 -6.68
CA TRP A 314 2.38 -6.48 -7.92
C TRP A 314 1.39 -5.82 -8.90
N SER A 315 0.27 -5.26 -8.40
CA SER A 315 -0.69 -4.57 -9.29
C SER A 315 -0.09 -3.31 -9.90
N LEU A 316 0.70 -2.54 -9.14
CA LEU A 316 1.38 -1.35 -9.64
C LEU A 316 2.42 -1.70 -10.72
N ASP A 317 3.15 -2.81 -10.54
CA ASP A 317 4.16 -3.23 -11.52
C ASP A 317 3.53 -3.86 -12.76
N MET A 318 2.61 -4.81 -12.58
CA MET A 318 2.06 -5.58 -13.70
C MET A 318 0.92 -4.89 -14.45
N SER A 319 0.21 -3.97 -13.80
CA SER A 319 -0.93 -3.30 -14.41
C SER A 319 -0.68 -1.83 -14.73
N PHE A 320 0.24 -1.15 -14.04
CA PHE A 320 0.56 0.27 -14.24
C PHE A 320 2.01 0.51 -14.68
N ASP A 321 2.78 -0.55 -14.90
CA ASP A 321 4.18 -0.49 -15.37
C ASP A 321 5.07 0.45 -14.54
N GLU A 322 4.86 0.44 -13.20
CA GLU A 322 5.47 1.42 -12.32
C GLU A 322 6.98 1.31 -12.26
N ASP A 323 7.53 0.09 -12.23
CA ASP A 323 8.98 -0.15 -12.16
C ASP A 323 9.74 0.32 -13.42
N HIS A 324 9.06 0.43 -14.57
CA HIS A 324 9.63 0.96 -15.81
C HIS A 324 9.39 2.46 -16.01
N SER A 325 8.67 3.12 -15.10
CA SER A 325 8.35 4.55 -15.20
C SER A 325 9.62 5.41 -15.08
N ARG A 326 9.87 6.24 -16.09
CA ARG A 326 11.00 7.17 -16.14
C ARG A 326 10.62 8.62 -15.85
N ALA A 327 9.58 8.84 -15.06
CA ALA A 327 9.23 10.17 -14.56
C ALA A 327 10.24 10.58 -13.48
N ARG A 328 11.34 11.26 -13.86
CA ARG A 328 12.51 11.52 -13.00
C ARG A 328 12.71 12.97 -12.59
N VAL A 329 12.01 13.89 -13.26
CA VAL A 329 12.17 15.33 -13.05
C VAL A 329 11.43 15.77 -11.79
N GLY A 330 12.12 16.41 -10.85
CA GLY A 330 11.54 16.94 -9.63
C GLY A 330 10.70 15.91 -8.87
N ASN A 331 9.48 16.27 -8.54
CA ASN A 331 8.55 15.44 -7.79
C ASN A 331 7.69 14.48 -8.66
N SER A 332 7.95 14.41 -9.97
CA SER A 332 7.10 13.68 -10.94
C SER A 332 6.85 12.23 -10.57
N ALA A 333 7.87 11.51 -10.09
CA ALA A 333 7.77 10.10 -9.77
C ALA A 333 6.81 9.84 -8.60
N ALA A 334 7.00 10.54 -7.50
CA ALA A 334 6.17 10.41 -6.31
C ALA A 334 4.72 10.83 -6.59
N ASN A 335 4.52 11.93 -7.31
CA ASN A 335 3.20 12.43 -7.66
C ASN A 335 2.46 11.51 -8.65
N LEU A 336 3.17 10.90 -9.61
CA LEU A 336 2.58 9.92 -10.52
C LEU A 336 2.24 8.61 -9.80
N SER A 337 3.06 8.19 -8.82
CA SER A 337 2.74 7.07 -7.94
C SER A 337 1.45 7.33 -7.14
N THR A 338 1.25 8.54 -6.61
CA THR A 338 -0.01 8.94 -5.96
C THR A 338 -1.21 8.75 -6.90
N ILE A 339 -1.12 9.22 -8.15
CA ILE A 339 -2.19 9.02 -9.16
C ILE A 339 -2.46 7.54 -9.42
N ARG A 340 -1.41 6.70 -9.48
CA ARG A 340 -1.59 5.24 -9.67
C ARG A 340 -2.30 4.60 -8.49
N HIS A 341 -2.00 5.00 -7.25
CA HIS A 341 -2.71 4.53 -6.06
C HIS A 341 -4.20 4.94 -6.08
N VAL A 342 -4.48 6.20 -6.43
CA VAL A 342 -5.86 6.67 -6.63
C VAL A 342 -6.58 5.85 -7.70
N ALA A 343 -5.97 5.68 -8.87
CA ALA A 343 -6.52 4.90 -9.97
C ALA A 343 -6.78 3.44 -9.57
N LEU A 344 -5.84 2.83 -8.84
CA LEU A 344 -5.98 1.46 -8.34
C LEU A 344 -7.16 1.33 -7.37
N ASN A 345 -7.32 2.26 -6.42
CA ASN A 345 -8.43 2.26 -5.48
C ASN A 345 -9.78 2.38 -6.21
N LEU A 346 -9.92 3.33 -7.13
CA LEU A 346 -11.12 3.51 -7.95
C LEU A 346 -11.45 2.24 -8.76
N ILE A 347 -10.47 1.65 -9.45
CA ILE A 347 -10.64 0.44 -10.25
C ILE A 347 -11.02 -0.76 -9.37
N LYS A 348 -10.42 -0.91 -8.19
CA LYS A 348 -10.74 -2.00 -7.25
C LYS A 348 -12.11 -1.83 -6.62
N ASN A 349 -12.55 -0.60 -6.40
CA ASN A 349 -13.88 -0.33 -5.85
C ASN A 349 -15.01 -0.59 -6.86
N GLU A 350 -14.76 -0.48 -8.16
CA GLU A 350 -15.72 -0.88 -9.20
C GLU A 350 -15.90 -2.41 -9.18
N LYS A 351 -17.09 -2.90 -8.84
CA LYS A 351 -17.38 -4.34 -8.60
C LYS A 351 -18.20 -5.00 -9.71
N THR A 352 -18.74 -4.24 -10.68
CA THR A 352 -19.63 -4.81 -11.69
C THR A 352 -18.89 -5.63 -12.75
N ALA A 353 -17.64 -5.27 -13.09
CA ALA A 353 -16.79 -6.06 -13.95
C ALA A 353 -15.96 -7.04 -13.09
N LYS A 354 -16.24 -8.34 -13.22
CA LYS A 354 -15.53 -9.41 -12.48
C LYS A 354 -14.25 -9.85 -13.22
N VAL A 355 -13.37 -8.88 -13.51
CA VAL A 355 -12.09 -9.11 -14.20
C VAL A 355 -10.96 -8.40 -13.47
N GLY A 356 -9.70 -8.76 -13.78
CA GLY A 356 -8.51 -8.17 -13.15
C GLY A 356 -8.32 -6.69 -13.51
N VAL A 357 -7.45 -6.01 -12.74
CA VAL A 357 -7.16 -4.57 -12.87
C VAL A 357 -6.75 -4.21 -14.29
N LYS A 358 -5.87 -4.97 -14.93
CA LYS A 358 -5.41 -4.72 -16.31
C LYS A 358 -6.56 -4.70 -17.31
N ILE A 359 -7.47 -5.66 -17.22
CA ILE A 359 -8.64 -5.73 -18.13
C ILE A 359 -9.63 -4.59 -17.85
N LYS A 360 -9.82 -4.20 -16.58
CA LYS A 360 -10.65 -3.03 -16.25
C LYS A 360 -10.09 -1.74 -16.83
N ARG A 361 -8.76 -1.56 -16.82
CA ARG A 361 -8.08 -0.42 -17.44
C ARG A 361 -8.33 -0.37 -18.95
N LEU A 362 -8.18 -1.49 -19.65
CA LEU A 362 -8.47 -1.59 -21.08
C LEU A 362 -9.94 -1.27 -21.39
N LYS A 363 -10.86 -1.87 -20.61
CA LYS A 363 -12.30 -1.62 -20.74
C LYS A 363 -12.63 -0.14 -20.56
N ALA A 364 -12.03 0.54 -19.59
CA ALA A 364 -12.21 1.97 -19.36
C ALA A 364 -11.70 2.81 -20.56
N GLY A 365 -10.62 2.38 -21.21
CA GLY A 365 -10.11 3.04 -22.44
C GLY A 365 -11.05 2.90 -23.63
N TRP A 366 -11.77 1.77 -23.73
CA TRP A 366 -12.70 1.48 -24.83
C TRP A 366 -14.09 2.06 -24.60
N ASP A 367 -14.55 2.15 -23.33
CA ASP A 367 -15.91 2.52 -22.94
C ASP A 367 -15.91 3.71 -21.96
N GLU A 368 -16.34 4.88 -22.46
CA GLU A 368 -16.42 6.12 -21.68
C GLU A 368 -17.46 6.04 -20.54
N GLN A 369 -18.53 5.28 -20.71
CA GLN A 369 -19.53 5.10 -19.67
C GLN A 369 -18.93 4.28 -18.50
N TYR A 370 -18.12 3.27 -18.83
CA TYR A 370 -17.41 2.49 -17.84
C TYR A 370 -16.32 3.31 -17.12
N LEU A 371 -15.59 4.18 -17.87
CA LEU A 371 -14.66 5.12 -17.27
C LEU A 371 -15.36 6.08 -16.29
N ARG A 372 -16.48 6.69 -16.69
CA ARG A 372 -17.31 7.53 -15.80
C ARG A 372 -17.72 6.77 -14.55
N LYS A 373 -18.14 5.51 -14.68
CA LYS A 373 -18.52 4.65 -13.56
C LYS A 373 -17.36 4.42 -12.59
N ILE A 374 -16.13 4.17 -13.07
CA ILE A 374 -14.95 4.03 -12.22
C ILE A 374 -14.68 5.34 -11.47
N ILE A 375 -14.68 6.48 -12.14
CA ILE A 375 -14.38 7.79 -11.53
C ILE A 375 -15.43 8.17 -10.48
N GLN A 376 -16.68 7.74 -10.66
CA GLN A 376 -17.81 8.03 -9.77
C GLN A 376 -18.05 6.94 -8.72
N SER A 377 -17.20 5.88 -8.68
CA SER A 377 -17.45 4.69 -7.84
C SER A 377 -17.18 4.91 -6.35
N ILE A 378 -16.75 6.10 -5.98
CA ILE A 378 -16.51 6.47 -4.58
C ILE A 378 -17.12 7.85 -4.31
#